data_f40a35cc21be72faaa6610323a7c98cf
#
_entry.id   f40a35cc21be72faaa6610323a7c98cf
#
_cell.length_a   1.000
_cell.length_b   1.000
_cell.length_c   1.000
_cell.angle_alpha   90.00
_cell.angle_beta   90.00
_cell.angle_gamma   90.00
#
_symmetry.space_group_name_H-M   'P 1'
#
loop_
_entity.id
_entity.type
_entity.pdbx_description
1 polymer ?
#
loop_
_entity_poly.entity_id
_entity_poly.type
_entity_poly.pdbx_seq_one_letter_code
_entity_poly.pdbx_strand_id
1 'polypeptide(L)'
;MNSVSRFVVLALLFLLLFSALGSGARQPQENAAPLQAAPKIDEAAEGEKRFRTNCGRCHHPPDALSPREARAVLRQMRVRAMLSAEDERLILKFLAP
;
A
#
# COMPACT_ATOMS: atom_id res chain seq x y z
N MET A 1 -57.09 27.33 3.20
CA MET A 1 -56.00 26.41 3.49
C MET A 1 -55.19 27.00 4.66
N ASN A 2 -55.30 26.39 5.83
CA ASN A 2 -54.72 26.91 7.05
C ASN A 2 -53.18 26.81 7.00
N SER A 3 -52.52 27.80 7.62
CA SER A 3 -51.03 27.87 7.64
C SER A 3 -50.38 26.54 8.03
N VAL A 4 -50.96 25.81 8.96
CA VAL A 4 -50.52 24.51 9.42
C VAL A 4 -50.53 23.48 8.27
N SER A 5 -51.56 23.49 7.41
CA SER A 5 -51.64 22.57 6.28
C SER A 5 -50.53 22.79 5.25
N ARG A 6 -50.10 24.06 5.07
CA ARG A 6 -49.00 24.40 4.16
C ARG A 6 -47.65 23.88 4.69
N PHE A 7 -47.44 23.97 5.99
CA PHE A 7 -46.19 23.44 6.60
C PHE A 7 -46.14 21.93 6.52
N VAL A 8 -47.25 21.23 6.73
CA VAL A 8 -47.31 19.76 6.63
C VAL A 8 -47.03 19.29 5.20
N VAL A 9 -47.63 19.94 4.20
CA VAL A 9 -47.40 19.60 2.79
C VAL A 9 -45.94 19.86 2.38
N LEU A 10 -45.34 20.97 2.80
CA LEU A 10 -43.96 21.30 2.52
C LEU A 10 -42.99 20.30 3.20
N ALA A 11 -43.28 19.90 4.44
CA ALA A 11 -42.47 18.90 5.15
C ALA A 11 -42.53 17.52 4.49
N LEU A 12 -43.71 17.11 4.01
CA LEU A 12 -43.86 15.85 3.28
C LEU A 12 -43.15 15.86 1.93
N LEU A 13 -43.23 16.99 1.20
CA LEU A 13 -42.47 17.15 -0.05
C LEU A 13 -40.97 17.14 0.16
N PHE A 14 -40.49 17.72 1.25
CA PHE A 14 -39.07 17.71 1.58
C PHE A 14 -38.57 16.31 1.95
N LEU A 15 -39.37 15.51 2.68
CA LEU A 15 -39.09 14.13 3.00
C LEU A 15 -39.03 13.23 1.76
N LEU A 16 -39.93 13.44 0.80
CA LEU A 16 -39.96 12.68 -0.46
C LEU A 16 -38.75 13.02 -1.36
N LEU A 17 -38.32 14.26 -1.39
CA LEU A 17 -37.15 14.71 -2.15
C LEU A 17 -35.84 14.17 -1.55
N PHE A 18 -35.76 14.03 -0.23
CA PHE A 18 -34.55 13.52 0.42
C PHE A 18 -34.39 12.00 0.26
N SER A 19 -35.50 11.27 0.05
CA SER A 19 -35.47 9.82 -0.17
C SER A 19 -34.91 9.43 -1.54
N ALA A 20 -34.87 10.35 -2.50
CA ALA A 20 -34.37 10.08 -3.85
C ALA A 20 -32.84 10.19 -4.00
N LEU A 21 -32.16 10.81 -3.04
CA LEU A 21 -30.68 11.01 -3.09
C LEU A 21 -29.90 9.93 -2.31
N GLY A 22 -30.57 8.96 -1.69
CA GLY A 22 -29.95 7.94 -0.82
C GLY A 22 -29.66 6.60 -1.48
N SER A 23 -30.02 6.39 -2.74
CA SER A 23 -29.76 5.13 -3.45
C SER A 23 -28.48 5.20 -4.27
N GLY A 24 -27.37 5.53 -3.62
CA GLY A 24 -26.07 5.12 -4.07
C GLY A 24 -26.00 3.59 -3.95
N ALA A 25 -26.51 2.89 -4.95
CA ALA A 25 -26.29 1.47 -5.11
C ALA A 25 -24.79 1.25 -5.08
N ARG A 26 -24.30 0.74 -3.96
CA ARG A 26 -22.98 0.15 -3.82
C ARG A 26 -23.00 -1.05 -4.76
N GLN A 27 -22.60 -0.85 -6.00
CA GLN A 27 -22.36 -1.96 -6.91
C GLN A 27 -21.33 -2.85 -6.23
N PRO A 28 -21.63 -4.15 -6.04
CA PRO A 28 -20.59 -5.11 -5.75
C PRO A 28 -19.62 -5.01 -6.91
N GLN A 29 -18.41 -4.55 -6.63
CA GLN A 29 -17.32 -4.55 -7.60
C GLN A 29 -16.87 -6.00 -7.76
N GLU A 30 -17.68 -6.76 -8.49
CA GLU A 30 -17.38 -8.11 -8.96
C GLU A 30 -16.46 -8.01 -10.18
N ASN A 31 -15.33 -7.37 -9.95
CA ASN A 31 -14.14 -7.52 -10.77
C ASN A 31 -13.06 -8.18 -9.91
N ALA A 32 -13.41 -9.35 -9.36
CA ALA A 32 -12.40 -10.34 -9.09
C ALA A 32 -11.94 -10.88 -10.45
N ALA A 33 -11.14 -10.08 -11.17
CA ALA A 33 -10.22 -10.66 -12.13
C ALA A 33 -9.50 -11.79 -11.38
N PRO A 34 -9.37 -13.00 -11.97
CA PRO A 34 -8.60 -14.06 -11.32
C PRO A 34 -7.29 -13.44 -10.88
N LEU A 35 -6.94 -13.57 -9.61
CA LEU A 35 -5.63 -13.26 -9.09
C LEU A 35 -4.65 -14.05 -9.96
N GLN A 36 -4.23 -13.45 -11.06
CA GLN A 36 -3.09 -13.93 -11.79
C GLN A 36 -1.99 -13.92 -10.76
N ALA A 37 -1.52 -15.12 -10.41
CA ALA A 37 -0.41 -15.27 -9.48
C ALA A 37 0.66 -14.29 -9.94
N ALA A 38 0.93 -13.27 -9.12
CA ALA A 38 1.93 -12.28 -9.43
C ALA A 38 3.20 -13.04 -9.82
N PRO A 39 3.88 -12.67 -10.92
CA PRO A 39 5.08 -13.37 -11.35
C PRO A 39 5.99 -13.48 -10.13
N LYS A 40 6.48 -14.68 -9.84
CA LYS A 40 7.39 -14.91 -8.72
C LYS A 40 8.61 -14.03 -8.96
N ILE A 41 8.64 -12.90 -8.26
CA ILE A 41 9.78 -11.99 -8.29
C ILE A 41 10.93 -12.75 -7.62
N ASP A 42 12.06 -12.83 -8.29
CA ASP A 42 13.29 -13.26 -7.65
C ASP A 42 13.68 -12.19 -6.62
N GLU A 43 13.36 -12.47 -5.36
CA GLU A 43 13.58 -11.52 -4.26
C GLU A 43 15.05 -11.18 -4.07
N ALA A 44 15.97 -12.11 -4.38
CA ALA A 44 17.39 -11.84 -4.27
C ALA A 44 17.88 -10.91 -5.39
N ALA A 45 17.43 -11.13 -6.63
CA ALA A 45 17.74 -10.25 -7.76
C ALA A 45 17.15 -8.85 -7.58
N GLU A 46 15.90 -8.75 -7.09
CA GLU A 46 15.31 -7.45 -6.78
C GLU A 46 16.02 -6.79 -5.59
N GLY A 47 16.46 -7.56 -4.60
CA GLY A 47 17.28 -7.09 -3.49
C GLY A 47 18.62 -6.52 -3.93
N GLU A 48 19.30 -7.18 -4.88
CA GLU A 48 20.54 -6.68 -5.48
C GLU A 48 20.32 -5.33 -6.17
N LYS A 49 19.26 -5.21 -6.96
CA LYS A 49 18.92 -3.95 -7.63
C LYS A 49 18.69 -2.83 -6.62
N ARG A 50 17.95 -3.10 -5.53
CA ARG A 50 17.71 -2.12 -4.48
C ARG A 50 18.98 -1.76 -3.72
N PHE A 51 19.86 -2.73 -3.47
CA PHE A 51 21.17 -2.47 -2.90
C PHE A 51 21.96 -1.51 -3.78
N ARG A 52 22.08 -1.78 -5.07
CA ARG A 52 22.80 -0.92 -6.01
C ARG A 52 22.25 0.51 -6.03
N THR A 53 20.93 0.65 -6.00
CA THR A 53 20.26 1.96 -6.02
C THR A 53 20.49 2.76 -4.74
N ASN A 54 20.37 2.12 -3.57
CA ASN A 54 20.36 2.81 -2.29
C ASN A 54 21.74 2.85 -1.60
N CYS A 55 22.54 1.79 -1.77
CA CYS A 55 23.81 1.61 -1.06
C CYS A 55 25.02 1.69 -1.99
N GLY A 56 24.91 1.17 -3.21
CA GLY A 56 25.99 1.02 -4.17
C GLY A 56 26.61 2.31 -4.65
N ARG A 57 26.00 3.46 -4.36
CA ARG A 57 26.56 4.78 -4.65
C ARG A 57 27.75 5.15 -3.76
N CYS A 58 27.86 4.52 -2.60
CA CYS A 58 28.90 4.83 -1.62
C CYS A 58 29.91 3.69 -1.42
N HIS A 59 29.46 2.44 -1.54
CA HIS A 59 30.32 1.28 -1.34
C HIS A 59 29.80 0.04 -2.07
N HIS A 60 30.68 -0.93 -2.27
CA HIS A 60 30.31 -2.25 -2.80
C HIS A 60 29.59 -3.08 -1.74
N PRO A 61 28.83 -4.13 -2.16
CA PRO A 61 28.30 -5.09 -1.21
C PRO A 61 29.45 -5.66 -0.36
N PRO A 62 29.24 -5.88 0.94
CA PRO A 62 30.20 -6.58 1.75
C PRO A 62 30.30 -8.05 1.29
N ASP A 63 31.46 -8.66 1.52
CA ASP A 63 31.63 -10.10 1.36
C ASP A 63 30.62 -10.84 2.24
N ALA A 64 30.43 -12.15 1.97
CA ALA A 64 29.40 -12.97 2.58
C ALA A 64 29.14 -12.66 4.07
N LEU A 65 27.94 -12.16 4.35
CA LEU A 65 27.48 -11.89 5.70
C LEU A 65 26.59 -13.03 6.21
N SER A 66 26.71 -13.35 7.48
CA SER A 66 25.67 -14.15 8.12
C SER A 66 24.35 -13.36 8.20
N PRO A 67 23.18 -14.04 8.29
CA PRO A 67 21.90 -13.36 8.41
C PRO A 67 21.82 -12.41 9.61
N ARG A 68 22.57 -12.67 10.67
CA ARG A 68 22.63 -11.82 11.87
C ARG A 68 23.40 -10.53 11.59
N GLU A 69 24.53 -10.64 10.93
CA GLU A 69 25.37 -9.49 10.55
C GLU A 69 24.65 -8.62 9.53
N ALA A 70 24.07 -9.21 8.49
CA ALA A 70 23.29 -8.47 7.50
C ALA A 70 22.16 -7.67 8.13
N ARG A 71 21.40 -8.26 9.07
CA ARG A 71 20.38 -7.52 9.83
C ARG A 71 20.96 -6.40 10.68
N ALA A 72 22.12 -6.59 11.30
CA ALA A 72 22.75 -5.54 12.11
C ALA A 72 23.19 -4.36 11.24
N VAL A 73 23.82 -4.64 10.09
CA VAL A 73 24.22 -3.61 9.12
C VAL A 73 23.01 -2.86 8.57
N LEU A 74 21.97 -3.57 8.17
CA LEU A 74 20.76 -2.94 7.59
C LEU A 74 20.06 -2.02 8.59
N ARG A 75 19.99 -2.37 9.87
CA ARG A 75 19.42 -1.47 10.88
C ARG A 75 20.16 -0.12 10.95
N GLN A 76 21.47 -0.12 10.82
CA GLN A 76 22.26 1.12 10.79
C GLN A 76 22.10 1.86 9.47
N MET A 77 22.04 1.15 8.35
CA MET A 77 21.91 1.73 7.02
C MET A 77 20.51 2.26 6.73
N ARG A 78 19.48 1.73 7.39
CA ARG A 78 18.10 2.14 7.20
C ARG A 78 17.90 3.66 7.29
N VAL A 79 18.50 4.30 8.27
CA VAL A 79 18.40 5.75 8.47
C VAL A 79 19.28 6.49 7.46
N ARG A 80 20.52 6.00 7.22
CA ARG A 80 21.48 6.66 6.33
C ARG A 80 21.08 6.65 4.87
N ALA A 81 20.53 5.52 4.42
CA ALA A 81 20.07 5.33 3.04
C ALA A 81 18.56 5.54 2.88
N MET A 82 17.85 5.95 3.94
CA MET A 82 16.39 6.16 3.95
C MET A 82 15.61 4.97 3.37
N LEU A 83 15.97 3.75 3.79
CA LEU A 83 15.36 2.53 3.28
C LEU A 83 13.92 2.39 3.75
N SER A 84 13.04 2.01 2.84
CA SER A 84 11.71 1.50 3.19
C SER A 84 11.82 0.12 3.85
N ALA A 85 10.75 -0.33 4.52
CA ALA A 85 10.69 -1.68 5.07
C ALA A 85 10.83 -2.76 3.98
N GLU A 86 10.30 -2.48 2.79
CA GLU A 86 10.40 -3.38 1.65
C GLU A 86 11.83 -3.43 1.07
N ASP A 87 12.52 -2.28 1.00
CA ASP A 87 13.92 -2.25 0.60
C ASP A 87 14.78 -3.06 1.56
N GLU A 88 14.58 -2.88 2.88
CA GLU A 88 15.30 -3.62 3.90
C GLU A 88 15.08 -5.13 3.78
N ARG A 89 13.84 -5.55 3.58
CA ARG A 89 13.46 -6.95 3.41
C ARG A 89 14.15 -7.59 2.20
N LEU A 90 14.09 -6.93 1.05
CA LEU A 90 14.65 -7.44 -0.21
C LEU A 90 16.18 -7.40 -0.21
N ILE A 91 16.79 -6.33 0.27
CA ILE A 91 18.24 -6.23 0.41
C ILE A 91 18.78 -7.32 1.35
N LEU A 92 18.04 -7.65 2.41
CA LEU A 92 18.41 -8.76 3.30
C LEU A 92 18.48 -10.10 2.55
N LYS A 93 17.55 -10.36 1.63
CA LYS A 93 17.54 -11.57 0.79
C LYS A 93 18.75 -11.65 -0.14
N PHE A 94 19.24 -10.52 -0.59
CA PHE A 94 20.45 -10.43 -1.41
C PHE A 94 21.72 -10.62 -0.59
N LEU A 95 21.84 -9.98 0.57
CA LEU A 95 23.05 -10.02 1.40
C LEU A 95 23.23 -11.31 2.18
N ALA A 96 22.16 -12.03 2.46
CA ALA A 96 22.15 -13.28 3.22
C ALA A 96 21.06 -14.21 2.67
N PRO A 97 21.29 -14.78 1.48
CA PRO A 97 20.35 -15.65 0.78
C PRO A 97 20.05 -16.96 1.53
#